data_a242de7c2d859710011682323bcfe3dd
#
_entry.id   a242de7c2d859710011682323bcfe3dd
#
_cell.length_a   1.000
_cell.length_b   1.000
_cell.length_c   1.000
_cell.angle_alpha   90.00
_cell.angle_beta   90.00
_cell.angle_gamma   90.00
#
_symmetry.space_group_name_H-M   'P 1'
#
loop_
_entity.id
_entity.type
_entity.pdbx_description
1 polymer ?
#
loop_
_entity_poly.entity_id
_entity_poly.type
_entity_poly.pdbx_seq_one_letter_code
_entity_poly.pdbx_strand_id
1 'polypeptide(L)'
;MATQSVIERLDVEVNDFVERCLIFREDAWTPNRCRMWVYQHRLNTRQRNSVLKLKTATNCPIWDIKLDIIHACTQEIIADDEFGGGEPHWKILEDLGVRIGMDRDAIQSATPTPTQQMCWDAWSGLMTNCHWLLGLIANTCAERHNVPGYGTGLTREMGWNAMVALKWMEIWNISREDVRFFNLHTEADLEHSELGWRTIADYAEKLNLVDDVVVSCRRNLVVWETYFNGICFAGDAMDS
;
A
#
# COMPACT_ATOMS: atom_id res chain seq x y z
N MET A 1 -4.49 28.12 -6.49
CA MET A 1 -3.07 28.01 -6.94
C MET A 1 -2.21 27.27 -5.91
N ALA A 2 -2.36 27.52 -4.61
CA ALA A 2 -1.51 26.87 -3.59
C ALA A 2 -1.79 25.37 -3.41
N THR A 3 -3.06 24.93 -3.40
CA THR A 3 -3.42 23.51 -3.24
C THR A 3 -2.81 22.64 -4.34
N GLN A 4 -2.85 23.09 -5.58
CA GLN A 4 -2.21 22.38 -6.69
C GLN A 4 -0.70 22.25 -6.47
N SER A 5 -0.04 23.29 -5.96
CA SER A 5 1.39 23.23 -5.64
C SER A 5 1.72 22.16 -4.59
N VAL A 6 0.88 21.93 -3.57
CA VAL A 6 1.09 20.86 -2.59
C VAL A 6 0.97 19.49 -3.26
N ILE A 7 -0.09 19.27 -4.04
CA ILE A 7 -0.31 18.00 -4.76
C ILE A 7 0.86 17.71 -5.70
N GLU A 8 1.30 18.68 -6.51
CA GLU A 8 2.44 18.51 -7.41
C GLU A 8 3.72 18.12 -6.66
N ARG A 9 3.99 18.71 -5.49
CA ARG A 9 5.14 18.39 -4.66
C ARG A 9 5.05 16.95 -4.10
N LEU A 10 3.85 16.51 -3.69
CA LEU A 10 3.62 15.16 -3.22
C LEU A 10 3.77 14.13 -4.36
N ASP A 11 3.24 14.44 -5.54
CA ASP A 11 3.35 13.58 -6.72
C ASP A 11 4.81 13.40 -7.19
N VAL A 12 5.67 14.40 -7.02
CA VAL A 12 7.11 14.26 -7.26
C VAL A 12 7.73 13.22 -6.31
N GLU A 13 7.42 13.28 -5.01
CA GLU A 13 7.94 12.29 -4.05
C GLU A 13 7.47 10.87 -4.38
N VAL A 14 6.20 10.71 -4.79
CA VAL A 14 5.65 9.41 -5.20
C VAL A 14 6.33 8.89 -6.46
N ASN A 15 6.51 9.74 -7.48
CA ASN A 15 7.17 9.33 -8.72
C ASN A 15 8.62 8.90 -8.47
N ASP A 16 9.38 9.69 -7.70
CA ASP A 16 10.76 9.36 -7.33
C ASP A 16 10.87 8.03 -6.58
N PHE A 17 9.90 7.73 -5.72
CA PHE A 17 9.82 6.46 -5.02
C PHE A 17 9.55 5.30 -5.98
N VAL A 18 8.56 5.42 -6.85
CA VAL A 18 8.19 4.37 -7.81
C VAL A 18 9.34 4.07 -8.77
N GLU A 19 10.08 5.07 -9.22
CA GLU A 19 11.24 4.88 -10.11
C GLU A 19 12.41 4.16 -9.42
N ARG A 20 12.61 4.37 -8.11
CA ARG A 20 13.72 3.75 -7.36
C ARG A 20 13.41 2.35 -6.85
N CYS A 21 12.18 2.11 -6.41
CA CYS A 21 11.82 0.89 -5.72
C CYS A 21 11.69 -0.30 -6.68
N LEU A 22 12.37 -1.40 -6.36
CA LEU A 22 12.49 -2.57 -7.24
C LEU A 22 11.14 -3.16 -7.67
N ILE A 23 10.17 -3.23 -6.76
CA ILE A 23 8.92 -3.96 -6.97
C ILE A 23 8.02 -3.35 -8.07
N PHE A 24 8.26 -2.08 -8.43
CA PHE A 24 7.52 -1.40 -9.49
C PHE A 24 8.05 -1.69 -10.91
N ARG A 25 9.15 -2.41 -11.01
CA ARG A 25 9.72 -2.78 -12.30
C ARG A 25 9.02 -4.03 -12.84
N GLU A 26 8.82 -4.07 -14.15
CA GLU A 26 8.17 -5.20 -14.83
C GLU A 26 8.94 -6.51 -14.68
N ASP A 27 10.27 -6.44 -14.56
CA ASP A 27 11.18 -7.58 -14.38
C ASP A 27 11.39 -7.99 -12.92
N ALA A 28 10.73 -7.31 -11.97
CA ALA A 28 10.92 -7.57 -10.55
C ALA A 28 10.31 -8.89 -10.06
N TRP A 29 9.32 -9.42 -10.77
CA TRP A 29 8.53 -10.53 -10.28
C TRP A 29 9.09 -11.88 -10.66
N THR A 30 9.39 -12.71 -9.65
CA THR A 30 9.77 -14.12 -9.75
C THR A 30 8.80 -14.98 -8.93
N PRO A 31 8.71 -16.31 -9.17
CA PRO A 31 7.84 -17.18 -8.36
C PRO A 31 8.06 -17.05 -6.85
N ASN A 32 9.29 -16.92 -6.39
CA ASN A 32 9.59 -16.81 -4.96
C ASN A 32 9.28 -15.41 -4.40
N ARG A 33 9.48 -14.35 -5.18
CA ARG A 33 9.03 -13.00 -4.77
C ARG A 33 7.50 -12.92 -4.69
N CYS A 34 6.77 -13.59 -5.60
CA CYS A 34 5.31 -13.73 -5.48
C CYS A 34 4.89 -14.42 -4.20
N ARG A 35 5.51 -15.58 -3.86
CA ARG A 35 5.23 -16.29 -2.60
C ARG A 35 5.56 -15.44 -1.38
N MET A 36 6.71 -14.77 -1.38
CA MET A 36 7.11 -13.88 -0.28
C MET A 36 6.16 -12.70 -0.14
N TRP A 37 5.66 -12.15 -1.27
CA TRP A 37 4.60 -11.14 -1.26
C TRP A 37 3.36 -11.63 -0.52
N VAL A 38 2.85 -12.83 -0.83
CA VAL A 38 1.69 -13.40 -0.14
C VAL A 38 1.94 -13.47 1.36
N TYR A 39 3.05 -14.06 1.79
CA TYR A 39 3.38 -14.18 3.21
C TYR A 39 3.41 -12.83 3.93
N GLN A 40 4.15 -11.88 3.40
CA GLN A 40 4.42 -10.63 4.09
C GLN A 40 3.31 -9.60 3.89
N HIS A 41 2.71 -9.53 2.71
CA HIS A 41 1.65 -8.55 2.46
C HIS A 41 0.34 -8.92 3.15
N ARG A 42 0.01 -10.22 3.25
CA ARG A 42 -1.11 -10.67 4.08
C ARG A 42 -0.98 -10.23 5.55
N LEU A 43 0.22 -10.33 6.10
CA LEU A 43 0.49 -9.81 7.44
C LEU A 43 0.37 -8.29 7.50
N ASN A 44 0.80 -7.61 6.44
CA ASN A 44 0.76 -6.15 6.34
C ASN A 44 -0.67 -5.61 6.25
N THR A 45 -1.56 -6.26 5.49
CA THR A 45 -2.99 -5.89 5.45
C THR A 45 -3.62 -5.98 6.83
N ARG A 46 -3.31 -7.04 7.60
CA ARG A 46 -3.83 -7.25 8.96
C ARG A 46 -3.24 -6.33 10.00
N GLN A 47 -2.02 -5.87 9.85
CA GLN A 47 -1.32 -5.06 10.87
C GLN A 47 -1.22 -3.60 10.46
N ARG A 48 -0.59 -3.29 9.32
CA ARG A 48 -0.31 -1.91 8.93
C ARG A 48 -1.55 -1.24 8.35
N ASN A 49 -2.22 -1.89 7.39
CA ASN A 49 -3.35 -1.29 6.67
C ASN A 49 -4.62 -1.19 7.51
N SER A 50 -4.62 -1.80 8.69
CA SER A 50 -5.76 -1.80 9.61
C SER A 50 -5.39 -1.24 10.98
N VAL A 51 -4.71 -2.03 11.82
CA VAL A 51 -4.48 -1.68 13.22
C VAL A 51 -3.60 -0.43 13.37
N LEU A 52 -2.56 -0.28 12.53
CA LEU A 52 -1.72 0.93 12.58
C LEU A 52 -2.43 2.15 12.02
N LYS A 53 -3.22 2.03 10.93
CA LYS A 53 -4.05 3.13 10.41
C LYS A 53 -4.98 3.71 11.48
N LEU A 54 -5.59 2.88 12.35
CA LEU A 54 -6.45 3.33 13.45
C LEU A 54 -5.77 4.29 14.42
N LYS A 55 -4.44 4.23 14.57
CA LYS A 55 -3.70 5.20 15.37
C LYS A 55 -3.84 6.63 14.85
N THR A 56 -3.86 6.80 13.53
CA THR A 56 -4.16 8.10 12.92
C THR A 56 -5.58 8.55 13.22
N ALA A 57 -6.55 7.65 13.14
CA ALA A 57 -7.94 7.97 13.46
C ALA A 57 -8.10 8.45 14.93
N THR A 58 -7.37 7.87 15.88
CA THR A 58 -7.42 8.32 17.28
C THR A 58 -6.92 9.75 17.47
N ASN A 59 -5.94 10.18 16.67
CA ASN A 59 -5.33 11.50 16.74
C ASN A 59 -6.03 12.56 15.86
N CYS A 60 -6.87 12.15 14.91
CA CYS A 60 -7.57 13.07 14.02
C CYS A 60 -8.70 13.80 14.76
N PRO A 61 -8.74 15.14 14.78
CA PRO A 61 -9.82 15.90 15.41
C PRO A 61 -11.05 16.07 14.50
N ILE A 62 -10.94 15.72 13.21
CA ILE A 62 -12.00 15.89 12.21
C ILE A 62 -12.80 14.60 12.12
N TRP A 63 -14.09 14.70 12.49
CA TRP A 63 -14.94 13.52 12.64
C TRP A 63 -15.12 12.73 11.33
N ASP A 64 -15.39 13.40 10.23
CA ASP A 64 -15.62 12.75 8.95
C ASP A 64 -14.36 12.01 8.47
N ILE A 65 -13.19 12.65 8.52
CA ILE A 65 -11.91 12.01 8.20
C ILE A 65 -11.64 10.80 9.11
N LYS A 66 -11.99 10.92 10.39
CA LYS A 66 -11.85 9.79 11.33
C LYS A 66 -12.72 8.60 10.92
N LEU A 67 -13.95 8.84 10.50
CA LEU A 67 -14.85 7.79 10.01
C LEU A 67 -14.33 7.14 8.72
N ASP A 68 -13.82 7.93 7.79
CA ASP A 68 -13.21 7.41 6.54
C ASP A 68 -12.03 6.48 6.83
N ILE A 69 -11.14 6.86 7.77
CA ILE A 69 -10.02 6.01 8.18
C ILE A 69 -10.52 4.70 8.81
N ILE A 70 -11.53 4.76 9.68
CA ILE A 70 -12.11 3.58 10.33
C ILE A 70 -12.76 2.67 9.28
N HIS A 71 -13.51 3.25 8.33
CA HIS A 71 -14.15 2.51 7.25
C HIS A 71 -13.11 1.76 6.40
N ALA A 72 -12.06 2.44 5.92
CA ALA A 72 -10.98 1.82 5.17
C ALA A 72 -10.28 0.68 5.96
N CYS A 73 -10.11 0.83 7.28
CA CYS A 73 -9.58 -0.25 8.12
C CYS A 73 -10.54 -1.45 8.20
N THR A 74 -11.85 -1.22 8.17
CA THR A 74 -12.87 -2.27 8.21
C THR A 74 -12.81 -3.14 6.95
N GLN A 75 -12.66 -2.52 5.79
CA GLN A 75 -12.51 -3.23 4.50
C GLN A 75 -11.28 -4.16 4.50
N GLU A 76 -10.19 -3.74 5.11
CA GLU A 76 -8.97 -4.55 5.18
C GLU A 76 -9.12 -5.82 6.05
N ILE A 77 -9.86 -5.76 7.17
CA ILE A 77 -9.84 -6.82 8.19
C ILE A 77 -11.16 -7.54 8.43
N ILE A 78 -12.31 -6.94 8.09
CA ILE A 78 -13.64 -7.52 8.38
C ILE A 78 -14.33 -7.92 7.07
N ALA A 79 -14.65 -6.94 6.23
CA ALA A 79 -15.33 -7.14 4.96
C ALA A 79 -15.17 -5.89 4.07
N ASP A 80 -14.95 -6.12 2.79
CA ASP A 80 -15.02 -5.10 1.76
C ASP A 80 -16.23 -5.39 0.87
N ASP A 81 -17.34 -4.69 1.13
CA ASP A 81 -18.58 -4.83 0.39
C ASP A 81 -18.58 -4.04 -0.94
N GLU A 82 -17.65 -3.09 -1.10
CA GLU A 82 -17.57 -2.23 -2.29
C GLU A 82 -16.79 -2.89 -3.42
N PHE A 83 -15.57 -3.34 -3.14
CA PHE A 83 -14.65 -3.91 -4.14
C PHE A 83 -14.32 -5.37 -3.87
N GLY A 84 -14.26 -5.77 -2.61
CA GLY A 84 -13.84 -7.09 -2.17
C GLY A 84 -14.95 -8.16 -2.18
N GLY A 85 -16.18 -7.83 -2.61
CA GLY A 85 -17.30 -8.78 -2.67
C GLY A 85 -17.62 -9.42 -1.33
N GLY A 86 -17.53 -8.64 -0.24
CA GLY A 86 -17.83 -9.09 1.13
C GLY A 86 -16.71 -9.84 1.84
N GLU A 87 -15.50 -9.90 1.25
CA GLU A 87 -14.34 -10.55 1.85
C GLU A 87 -13.27 -9.51 2.24
N PRO A 88 -12.58 -9.70 3.39
CA PRO A 88 -11.47 -8.82 3.76
C PRO A 88 -10.24 -9.07 2.88
N HIS A 89 -9.45 -8.03 2.63
CA HIS A 89 -8.32 -8.08 1.71
C HIS A 89 -7.28 -9.14 2.08
N TRP A 90 -7.00 -9.34 3.37
CA TRP A 90 -6.06 -10.38 3.80
C TRP A 90 -6.49 -11.80 3.38
N LYS A 91 -7.81 -12.07 3.33
CA LYS A 91 -8.34 -13.36 2.93
C LYS A 91 -8.24 -13.56 1.41
N ILE A 92 -8.55 -12.52 0.64
CA ILE A 92 -8.41 -12.55 -0.82
C ILE A 92 -6.95 -12.84 -1.21
N LEU A 93 -5.99 -12.24 -0.50
CA LEU A 93 -4.57 -12.49 -0.72
C LEU A 93 -4.15 -13.91 -0.31
N GLU A 94 -4.73 -14.44 0.76
CA GLU A 94 -4.51 -15.83 1.19
C GLU A 94 -5.02 -16.83 0.14
N ASP A 95 -6.21 -16.59 -0.44
CA ASP A 95 -6.77 -17.41 -1.51
C ASP A 95 -5.94 -17.34 -2.81
N LEU A 96 -5.39 -16.17 -3.14
CA LEU A 96 -4.41 -16.02 -4.22
C LEU A 96 -3.16 -16.87 -3.96
N GLY A 97 -2.65 -16.89 -2.72
CA GLY A 97 -1.52 -17.75 -2.33
C GLY A 97 -1.81 -19.24 -2.56
N VAL A 98 -2.98 -19.71 -2.15
CA VAL A 98 -3.42 -21.11 -2.40
C VAL A 98 -3.52 -21.37 -3.90
N ARG A 99 -4.02 -20.41 -4.68
CA ARG A 99 -4.15 -20.54 -6.13
C ARG A 99 -2.82 -20.72 -6.85
N ILE A 100 -1.75 -20.11 -6.35
CA ILE A 100 -0.38 -20.30 -6.89
C ILE A 100 0.36 -21.50 -6.26
N GLY A 101 -0.35 -22.37 -5.58
CA GLY A 101 0.17 -23.64 -5.04
C GLY A 101 0.84 -23.53 -3.68
N MET A 102 0.59 -22.48 -2.90
CA MET A 102 1.08 -22.39 -1.53
C MET A 102 0.17 -23.15 -0.57
N ASP A 103 0.76 -23.72 0.48
CA ASP A 103 0.01 -24.33 1.58
C ASP A 103 -0.66 -23.27 2.46
N ARG A 104 -1.96 -23.45 2.72
CA ARG A 104 -2.74 -22.49 3.51
C ARG A 104 -2.24 -22.35 4.95
N ASP A 105 -1.87 -23.46 5.58
CA ASP A 105 -1.40 -23.44 6.97
C ASP A 105 -0.03 -22.72 7.05
N ALA A 106 0.82 -22.90 6.02
CA ALA A 106 2.07 -22.17 5.91
C ALA A 106 1.83 -20.65 5.73
N ILE A 107 0.82 -20.25 4.93
CA ILE A 107 0.46 -18.83 4.79
C ILE A 107 -0.03 -18.27 6.13
N GLN A 108 -0.89 -19.01 6.83
CA GLN A 108 -1.50 -18.56 8.08
C GLN A 108 -0.52 -18.48 9.24
N SER A 109 0.46 -19.38 9.28
CA SER A 109 1.51 -19.44 10.29
C SER A 109 2.73 -18.58 10.00
N ALA A 110 2.78 -17.92 8.84
CA ALA A 110 3.88 -17.04 8.47
C ALA A 110 4.08 -15.92 9.50
N THR A 111 5.34 -15.59 9.75
CA THR A 111 5.77 -14.51 10.66
C THR A 111 6.39 -13.37 9.86
N PRO A 112 6.36 -12.15 10.39
CA PRO A 112 7.01 -11.02 9.73
C PRO A 112 8.52 -11.25 9.64
N THR A 113 9.10 -10.87 8.49
CA THR A 113 10.55 -10.75 8.41
C THR A 113 11.06 -9.64 9.35
N PRO A 114 12.34 -9.66 9.77
CA PRO A 114 12.91 -8.57 10.57
C PRO A 114 12.72 -7.20 9.91
N THR A 115 12.86 -7.11 8.59
CA THR A 115 12.63 -5.88 7.82
C THR A 115 11.18 -5.41 7.93
N GLN A 116 10.21 -6.31 7.80
CA GLN A 116 8.79 -5.96 7.95
C GLN A 116 8.47 -5.48 9.36
N GLN A 117 9.01 -6.14 10.40
CA GLN A 117 8.83 -5.72 11.79
C GLN A 117 9.37 -4.30 12.00
N MET A 118 10.57 -4.00 11.51
CA MET A 118 11.14 -2.65 11.56
C MET A 118 10.26 -1.61 10.86
N CYS A 119 9.68 -1.96 9.70
CA CYS A 119 8.76 -1.08 8.98
C CYS A 119 7.47 -0.82 9.79
N TRP A 120 6.91 -1.83 10.45
CA TRP A 120 5.76 -1.64 11.34
C TRP A 120 6.06 -0.71 12.51
N ASP A 121 7.23 -0.83 13.12
CA ASP A 121 7.67 0.05 14.21
C ASP A 121 7.83 1.51 13.70
N ALA A 122 8.41 1.69 12.51
CA ALA A 122 8.53 2.99 11.87
C ALA A 122 7.15 3.61 11.53
N TRP A 123 6.24 2.86 10.91
CA TRP A 123 4.87 3.31 10.62
C TRP A 123 4.09 3.59 11.90
N SER A 124 4.26 2.77 12.94
CA SER A 124 3.65 3.04 14.25
C SER A 124 4.09 4.39 14.80
N GLY A 125 5.37 4.72 14.68
CA GLY A 125 5.90 6.03 15.08
C GLY A 125 5.30 7.18 14.26
N LEU A 126 5.27 7.06 12.93
CA LEU A 126 4.71 8.05 12.02
C LEU A 126 3.22 8.32 12.28
N MET A 127 2.43 7.27 12.59
CA MET A 127 0.98 7.39 12.79
C MET A 127 0.59 7.81 14.22
N THR A 128 1.46 7.60 15.20
CA THR A 128 1.16 7.86 16.63
C THR A 128 1.76 9.18 17.12
N ASN A 129 3.01 9.45 16.77
CA ASN A 129 3.81 10.51 17.41
C ASN A 129 3.86 11.81 16.58
N CYS A 130 3.19 11.84 15.43
CA CYS A 130 3.11 13.02 14.56
C CYS A 130 1.77 13.73 14.70
N HIS A 131 1.71 14.97 14.19
CA HIS A 131 0.44 15.64 13.97
C HIS A 131 -0.47 14.75 13.11
N TRP A 132 -1.78 14.74 13.36
CA TRP A 132 -2.74 13.84 12.69
C TRP A 132 -2.65 13.89 11.14
N LEU A 133 -2.44 15.09 10.58
CA LEU A 133 -2.30 15.25 9.13
C LEU A 133 -1.05 14.56 8.58
N LEU A 134 0.05 14.55 9.34
CA LEU A 134 1.28 13.84 8.97
C LEU A 134 1.11 12.32 9.08
N GLY A 135 0.27 11.86 10.00
CA GLY A 135 -0.16 10.47 10.09
C GLY A 135 -1.08 10.08 8.94
N LEU A 136 -1.97 10.98 8.50
CA LEU A 136 -2.85 10.73 7.36
C LEU A 136 -2.07 10.55 6.05
N ILE A 137 -1.01 11.33 5.81
CA ILE A 137 -0.16 11.13 4.63
C ILE A 137 0.49 9.73 4.65
N ALA A 138 0.83 9.19 5.82
CA ALA A 138 1.35 7.84 5.97
C ALA A 138 0.32 6.75 5.57
N ASN A 139 -0.96 7.03 5.65
CA ASN A 139 -2.01 6.14 5.16
C ASN A 139 -2.17 6.25 3.64
N THR A 140 -2.33 7.45 3.14
CA THR A 140 -2.81 7.74 1.78
C THR A 140 -1.74 7.61 0.71
N CYS A 141 -0.47 7.94 0.98
CA CYS A 141 0.56 7.88 -0.07
C CYS A 141 0.83 6.45 -0.56
N ALA A 142 0.48 5.43 0.23
CA ALA A 142 0.56 4.04 -0.17
C ALA A 142 -0.43 3.65 -1.28
N GLU A 143 -1.53 4.37 -1.40
CA GLU A 143 -2.53 4.14 -2.44
C GLU A 143 -2.16 4.92 -3.72
N ARG A 144 -1.55 6.09 -3.56
CA ARG A 144 -1.19 6.97 -4.67
C ARG A 144 -0.17 6.35 -5.63
N HIS A 145 0.79 5.57 -5.16
CA HIS A 145 1.77 4.93 -6.05
C HIS A 145 1.19 3.79 -6.93
N ASN A 146 -0.02 3.35 -6.64
CA ASN A 146 -0.69 2.28 -7.38
C ASN A 146 -1.41 2.77 -8.64
N VAL A 147 -1.71 4.08 -8.73
CA VAL A 147 -2.47 4.63 -9.86
C VAL A 147 -1.58 4.91 -11.08
N PRO A 148 -2.16 4.97 -12.31
CA PRO A 148 -1.42 5.35 -13.51
C PRO A 148 -0.75 6.73 -13.39
N GLY A 149 0.36 6.92 -14.10
CA GLY A 149 1.07 8.19 -14.17
C GLY A 149 2.42 8.23 -13.47
N TYR A 150 2.72 7.25 -12.61
CA TYR A 150 3.99 7.17 -11.88
C TYR A 150 4.91 6.07 -12.41
N GLY A 151 6.23 6.28 -12.30
CA GLY A 151 7.24 5.33 -12.74
C GLY A 151 7.41 5.30 -14.26
N THR A 152 7.70 4.12 -14.81
CA THR A 152 7.98 3.92 -16.24
C THR A 152 7.25 2.68 -16.79
N GLY A 153 7.21 2.51 -18.13
CA GLY A 153 6.64 1.34 -18.79
C GLY A 153 5.19 1.07 -18.42
N LEU A 154 4.84 -0.20 -18.25
CA LEU A 154 3.48 -0.62 -17.92
C LEU A 154 2.98 -0.08 -16.58
N THR A 155 3.86 0.08 -15.59
CA THR A 155 3.50 0.70 -14.30
C THR A 155 2.96 2.11 -14.51
N ARG A 156 3.62 2.91 -15.34
CA ARG A 156 3.16 4.27 -15.66
C ARG A 156 1.86 4.29 -16.46
N GLU A 157 1.72 3.34 -17.39
CA GLU A 157 0.58 3.31 -18.33
C GLU A 157 -0.71 2.88 -17.65
N MET A 158 -0.67 1.85 -16.81
CA MET A 158 -1.87 1.20 -16.27
C MET A 158 -1.96 1.18 -14.73
N GLY A 159 -0.96 1.69 -14.03
CA GLY A 159 -0.83 1.57 -12.58
C GLY A 159 -0.17 0.27 -12.14
N TRP A 160 0.40 0.30 -10.94
CA TRP A 160 1.18 -0.82 -10.43
C TRP A 160 0.35 -2.09 -10.23
N ASN A 161 -0.83 -2.01 -9.64
CA ASN A 161 -1.67 -3.19 -9.40
C ASN A 161 -2.07 -3.90 -10.70
N ALA A 162 -2.44 -3.16 -11.73
CA ALA A 162 -2.78 -3.74 -13.03
C ALA A 162 -1.55 -4.41 -13.71
N MET A 163 -0.39 -3.77 -13.64
CA MET A 163 0.87 -4.36 -14.14
C MET A 163 1.20 -5.66 -13.40
N VAL A 164 1.11 -5.65 -12.06
CA VAL A 164 1.39 -6.85 -11.24
C VAL A 164 0.41 -7.98 -11.55
N ALA A 165 -0.89 -7.68 -11.70
CA ALA A 165 -1.88 -8.66 -12.09
C ALA A 165 -1.48 -9.38 -13.39
N LEU A 166 -1.08 -8.63 -14.43
CA LEU A 166 -0.60 -9.20 -15.70
C LEU A 166 0.61 -10.11 -15.49
N LYS A 167 1.61 -9.65 -14.71
CA LYS A 167 2.82 -10.44 -14.46
C LYS A 167 2.53 -11.72 -13.68
N TRP A 168 1.65 -11.70 -12.72
CA TRP A 168 1.26 -12.92 -11.98
C TRP A 168 0.49 -13.90 -12.84
N MET A 169 -0.42 -13.41 -13.70
CA MET A 169 -1.10 -14.27 -14.67
C MET A 169 -0.10 -14.97 -15.61
N GLU A 170 0.94 -14.25 -16.06
CA GLU A 170 2.00 -14.80 -16.91
C GLU A 170 2.84 -15.86 -16.15
N ILE A 171 3.34 -15.52 -14.94
CA ILE A 171 4.24 -16.38 -14.16
C ILE A 171 3.55 -17.69 -13.74
N TRP A 172 2.29 -17.62 -13.33
CA TRP A 172 1.57 -18.74 -12.72
C TRP A 172 0.55 -19.40 -13.66
N ASN A 173 0.38 -18.89 -14.86
CA ASN A 173 -0.66 -19.34 -15.82
C ASN A 173 -2.04 -19.42 -15.17
N ILE A 174 -2.46 -18.36 -14.50
CA ILE A 174 -3.73 -18.22 -13.80
C ILE A 174 -4.63 -17.18 -14.47
N SER A 175 -5.92 -17.19 -14.16
CA SER A 175 -6.92 -16.32 -14.79
C SER A 175 -6.93 -14.92 -14.16
N ARG A 176 -7.64 -14.00 -14.83
CA ARG A 176 -7.91 -12.65 -14.28
C ARG A 176 -8.68 -12.68 -12.96
N GLU A 177 -9.56 -13.66 -12.79
CA GLU A 177 -10.33 -13.83 -11.54
C GLU A 177 -9.44 -14.24 -10.39
N ASP A 178 -8.40 -15.04 -10.65
CA ASP A 178 -7.45 -15.50 -9.64
C ASP A 178 -6.59 -14.36 -9.06
N VAL A 179 -6.36 -13.29 -9.83
CA VAL A 179 -5.62 -12.09 -9.40
C VAL A 179 -6.54 -10.98 -8.87
N ARG A 180 -7.71 -11.35 -8.37
CA ARG A 180 -8.74 -10.44 -7.84
C ARG A 180 -8.19 -9.44 -6.82
N PHE A 181 -7.22 -9.83 -6.00
CA PHE A 181 -6.56 -8.95 -5.05
C PHE A 181 -6.02 -7.67 -5.72
N PHE A 182 -5.32 -7.80 -6.83
CA PHE A 182 -4.78 -6.64 -7.55
C PHE A 182 -5.85 -5.89 -8.33
N ASN A 183 -6.84 -6.60 -8.88
CA ASN A 183 -7.92 -5.98 -9.65
C ASN A 183 -8.76 -5.03 -8.79
N LEU A 184 -9.13 -5.44 -7.56
CA LEU A 184 -9.90 -4.60 -6.66
C LEU A 184 -9.14 -3.33 -6.27
N HIS A 185 -7.82 -3.43 -6.01
CA HIS A 185 -6.99 -2.26 -5.69
C HIS A 185 -6.76 -1.33 -6.88
N THR A 186 -6.86 -1.83 -8.13
CA THR A 186 -6.78 -0.96 -9.31
C THR A 186 -7.92 0.06 -9.36
N GLU A 187 -9.12 -0.33 -8.94
CA GLU A 187 -10.31 0.51 -8.93
C GLU A 187 -10.38 1.37 -7.65
N ALA A 188 -10.21 0.74 -6.49
CA ALA A 188 -10.31 1.41 -5.19
C ALA A 188 -9.24 2.50 -4.98
N ASP A 189 -7.97 2.22 -5.33
CA ASP A 189 -6.88 3.15 -5.09
C ASP A 189 -6.97 4.42 -5.94
N LEU A 190 -7.62 4.36 -7.11
CA LEU A 190 -7.84 5.53 -7.95
C LEU A 190 -8.75 6.55 -7.26
N GLU A 191 -9.86 6.11 -6.66
CA GLU A 191 -10.81 6.96 -5.96
C GLU A 191 -10.26 7.44 -4.61
N HIS A 192 -9.76 6.52 -3.79
CA HIS A 192 -9.29 6.83 -2.44
C HIS A 192 -8.06 7.75 -2.43
N SER A 193 -7.11 7.53 -3.38
CA SER A 193 -5.91 8.36 -3.45
C SER A 193 -6.21 9.80 -3.84
N GLU A 194 -7.14 10.03 -4.76
CA GLU A 194 -7.50 11.39 -5.19
C GLU A 194 -8.18 12.17 -4.06
N LEU A 195 -9.15 11.54 -3.38
CA LEU A 195 -9.83 12.15 -2.23
C LEU A 195 -8.83 12.44 -1.09
N GLY A 196 -7.97 11.49 -0.78
CA GLY A 196 -6.95 11.64 0.25
C GLY A 196 -5.96 12.74 -0.04
N TRP A 197 -5.48 12.86 -1.29
CA TRP A 197 -4.55 13.91 -1.70
C TRP A 197 -5.15 15.31 -1.58
N ARG A 198 -6.40 15.49 -2.01
CA ARG A 198 -7.12 16.77 -1.86
C ARG A 198 -7.30 17.15 -0.40
N THR A 199 -7.74 16.21 0.41
CA THR A 199 -7.92 16.43 1.86
C THR A 199 -6.60 16.84 2.52
N ILE A 200 -5.49 16.17 2.22
CA ILE A 200 -4.18 16.49 2.76
C ILE A 200 -3.73 17.88 2.31
N ALA A 201 -3.88 18.22 1.02
CA ALA A 201 -3.47 19.51 0.50
C ALA A 201 -4.25 20.66 1.14
N ASP A 202 -5.59 20.53 1.23
CA ASP A 202 -6.46 21.54 1.82
C ASP A 202 -6.13 21.82 3.30
N TYR A 203 -5.88 20.76 4.08
CA TYR A 203 -5.54 20.93 5.49
C TYR A 203 -4.08 21.35 5.69
N ALA A 204 -3.15 20.95 4.82
CA ALA A 204 -1.77 21.39 4.88
C ALA A 204 -1.65 22.91 4.74
N GLU A 205 -2.43 23.51 3.82
CA GLU A 205 -2.50 24.96 3.67
C GLU A 205 -3.15 25.66 4.85
N LYS A 206 -4.35 25.18 5.26
CA LYS A 206 -5.09 25.75 6.40
C LYS A 206 -4.29 25.76 7.69
N LEU A 207 -3.44 24.75 7.90
CA LEU A 207 -2.66 24.55 9.11
C LEU A 207 -1.22 25.05 8.99
N ASN A 208 -0.82 25.57 7.82
CA ASN A 208 0.55 25.99 7.49
C ASN A 208 1.57 24.85 7.69
N LEU A 209 1.25 23.63 7.24
CA LEU A 209 2.04 22.41 7.37
C LEU A 209 2.51 21.85 6.01
N VAL A 210 2.54 22.66 4.96
CA VAL A 210 2.85 22.21 3.59
C VAL A 210 4.21 21.51 3.53
N ASP A 211 5.26 22.10 4.07
CA ASP A 211 6.61 21.52 4.06
C ASP A 211 6.68 20.26 4.93
N ASP A 212 6.01 20.26 6.08
CA ASP A 212 5.97 19.11 7.00
C ASP A 212 5.27 17.91 6.35
N VAL A 213 4.19 18.15 5.61
CA VAL A 213 3.46 17.11 4.86
C VAL A 213 4.34 16.49 3.78
N VAL A 214 5.06 17.26 2.99
CA VAL A 214 5.98 16.75 1.96
C VAL A 214 7.12 15.95 2.59
N VAL A 215 7.71 16.43 3.69
CA VAL A 215 8.74 15.69 4.43
C VAL A 215 8.19 14.38 5.01
N SER A 216 6.96 14.39 5.54
CA SER A 216 6.31 13.19 6.08
C SER A 216 6.00 12.17 4.97
N CYS A 217 5.56 12.64 3.79
CA CYS A 217 5.37 11.80 2.61
C CYS A 217 6.67 11.07 2.25
N ARG A 218 7.76 11.80 2.08
CA ARG A 218 9.08 11.23 1.77
C ARG A 218 9.52 10.19 2.80
N ARG A 219 9.39 10.50 4.10
CA ARG A 219 9.74 9.56 5.19
C ARG A 219 8.93 8.28 5.11
N ASN A 220 7.64 8.39 4.87
CA ASN A 220 6.77 7.23 4.74
C ASN A 220 7.11 6.40 3.50
N LEU A 221 7.41 7.03 2.37
CA LEU A 221 7.81 6.34 1.13
C LEU A 221 9.15 5.60 1.30
N VAL A 222 10.09 6.11 2.10
CA VAL A 222 11.33 5.38 2.46
C VAL A 222 11.00 4.10 3.26
N VAL A 223 10.01 4.13 4.14
CA VAL A 223 9.58 2.92 4.87
C VAL A 223 8.95 1.91 3.88
N TRP A 224 8.13 2.38 2.93
CA TRP A 224 7.57 1.52 1.88
C TRP A 224 8.64 0.92 0.97
N GLU A 225 9.63 1.70 0.57
CA GLU A 225 10.77 1.22 -0.24
C GLU A 225 11.53 0.12 0.52
N THR A 226 11.78 0.33 1.81
CA THR A 226 12.43 -0.65 2.67
C THR A 226 11.60 -1.94 2.78
N TYR A 227 10.30 -1.82 2.96
CA TYR A 227 9.37 -2.94 3.03
C TYR A 227 9.33 -3.74 1.72
N PHE A 228 9.14 -3.08 0.58
CA PHE A 228 9.04 -3.75 -0.71
C PHE A 228 10.36 -4.38 -1.16
N ASN A 229 11.47 -3.68 -0.98
CA ASN A 229 12.79 -4.24 -1.25
C ASN A 229 13.11 -5.42 -0.31
N GLY A 230 12.66 -5.35 0.95
CA GLY A 230 12.76 -6.45 1.89
C GLY A 230 12.01 -7.71 1.45
N ILE A 231 10.84 -7.57 0.85
CA ILE A 231 10.10 -8.69 0.23
C ILE A 231 10.89 -9.28 -0.95
N CYS A 232 11.41 -8.43 -1.84
CA CYS A 232 12.20 -8.89 -2.97
C CYS A 232 13.44 -9.67 -2.51
N PHE A 233 14.22 -9.13 -1.59
CA PHE A 233 15.44 -9.80 -1.08
C PHE A 233 15.14 -11.09 -0.32
N ALA A 234 14.06 -11.12 0.47
CA ALA A 234 13.65 -12.33 1.16
C ALA A 234 13.14 -13.41 0.18
N GLY A 235 12.46 -13.01 -0.90
CA GLY A 235 12.06 -13.92 -1.97
C GLY A 235 13.26 -14.51 -2.70
N ASP A 236 14.25 -13.68 -3.03
CA ASP A 236 15.50 -14.15 -3.69
C ASP A 236 16.29 -15.12 -2.80
N ALA A 237 16.25 -14.94 -1.49
CA ALA A 237 16.91 -15.84 -0.54
C ALA A 237 16.21 -17.21 -0.39
N MET A 238 14.99 -17.39 -0.90
CA MET A 238 14.31 -18.70 -0.89
C MET A 238 14.93 -19.69 -1.90
N ASP A 239 15.71 -19.23 -2.86
CA ASP A 239 16.38 -20.05 -3.88
C ASP A 239 17.80 -20.51 -3.45
N SER A 240 18.29 -19.97 -2.34
CA SER A 240 19.65 -20.24 -1.83
C SER A 240 19.62 -21.22 -0.65
#